data_bf496f08485de457a11d5c1166c5d80a
#
_entry.id   bf496f08485de457a11d5c1166c5d80a
#
_cell.length_a   1.000
_cell.length_b   1.000
_cell.length_c   1.000
_cell.angle_alpha   90.00
_cell.angle_beta   90.00
_cell.angle_gamma   90.00
#
_symmetry.space_group_name_H-M   'P 1'
#
loop_
_entity.id
_entity.type
_entity.pdbx_description
1 polymer ?
#
loop_
_entity_poly.entity_id
_entity_poly.type
_entity_poly.pdbx_seq_one_letter_code
_entity_poly.pdbx_strand_id
1 'polypeptide(L)'
;MADKKTIGIYKAYLKEHLSKKRYTHSMNVANSAVELAKRYGADADKAYVAGLLHDVAKEIPALELAAIVSKSSLDVCDIEKKAVPLFHGIAGAELVQTLFDIHDPEIISAIRYHTVACGNMPKLSQIVYLADLI
;
A
#
# COMPACT_ATOMS: atom_id res chain seq x y z
N MET A 1 12.75 -6.88 -9.05
CA MET A 1 12.92 -7.00 -7.59
C MET A 1 13.54 -5.75 -7.00
N ALA A 2 13.07 -5.30 -5.85
CA ALA A 2 13.58 -4.07 -5.26
C ALA A 2 14.91 -4.32 -4.55
N ASP A 3 15.97 -3.66 -4.97
CA ASP A 3 17.27 -3.73 -4.32
C ASP A 3 17.37 -2.70 -3.18
N LYS A 4 18.49 -2.68 -2.47
CA LYS A 4 18.70 -1.77 -1.34
C LYS A 4 18.58 -0.30 -1.73
N LYS A 5 19.06 0.06 -2.92
CA LYS A 5 18.99 1.43 -3.42
C LYS A 5 17.55 1.86 -3.65
N THR A 6 16.78 1.00 -4.29
CA THR A 6 15.35 1.25 -4.57
C THR A 6 14.56 1.35 -3.27
N ILE A 7 14.78 0.43 -2.34
CA ILE A 7 14.13 0.46 -1.02
C ILE A 7 14.52 1.74 -0.27
N GLY A 8 15.77 2.18 -0.39
CA GLY A 8 16.21 3.45 0.20
C GLY A 8 15.44 4.65 -0.32
N ILE A 9 15.11 4.66 -1.60
CA ILE A 9 14.29 5.72 -2.22
C ILE A 9 12.89 5.73 -1.62
N TYR A 10 12.26 4.55 -1.48
CA TYR A 10 10.93 4.43 -0.88
C TYR A 10 10.94 4.92 0.57
N LYS A 11 11.93 4.50 1.36
CA LYS A 11 12.05 4.91 2.77
C LYS A 11 12.26 6.42 2.91
N ALA A 12 13.07 7.02 2.04
CA ALA A 12 13.31 8.46 2.07
C ALA A 12 12.03 9.24 1.79
N TYR A 13 11.24 8.79 0.82
CA TYR A 13 9.95 9.40 0.52
C TYR A 13 9.00 9.31 1.71
N LEU A 14 8.92 8.12 2.33
CA LEU A 14 8.04 7.91 3.48
C LEU A 14 8.46 8.77 4.68
N LYS A 15 9.75 8.89 4.95
CA LYS A 15 10.24 9.76 6.02
C LYS A 15 9.84 11.21 5.83
N GLU A 16 9.84 11.67 4.58
CA GLU A 16 9.51 13.06 4.25
C GLU A 16 8.01 13.33 4.33
N HIS A 17 7.18 12.33 4.02
CA HIS A 17 5.74 12.53 3.84
C HIS A 17 4.85 11.92 4.92
N LEU A 18 5.41 11.07 5.78
CA LEU A 18 4.67 10.47 6.89
C LEU A 18 5.20 10.96 8.22
N SER A 19 4.33 11.01 9.23
CA SER A 19 4.76 11.23 10.60
C SER A 19 5.69 10.10 11.05
N LYS A 20 6.48 10.34 12.09
CA LYS A 20 7.37 9.33 12.65
C LYS A 20 6.60 8.07 13.05
N LYS A 21 5.42 8.25 13.65
CA LYS A 21 4.54 7.14 14.06
C LYS A 21 4.12 6.29 12.85
N ARG A 22 3.67 6.92 11.77
CA ARG A 22 3.23 6.19 10.57
C ARG A 22 4.40 5.56 9.83
N TYR A 23 5.54 6.22 9.80
CA TYR A 23 6.75 5.64 9.21
C TYR A 23 7.15 4.36 9.95
N THR A 24 7.19 4.41 11.28
CA THR A 24 7.52 3.24 12.11
C THR A 24 6.52 2.12 11.89
N HIS A 25 5.22 2.46 11.83
CA HIS A 25 4.17 1.48 11.54
C HIS A 25 4.42 0.82 10.18
N SER A 26 4.73 1.59 9.15
CA SER A 26 5.01 1.06 7.81
C SER A 26 6.20 0.10 7.80
N MET A 27 7.25 0.41 8.54
CA MET A 27 8.40 -0.49 8.68
C MET A 27 7.99 -1.80 9.35
N ASN A 28 7.18 -1.72 10.40
CA ASN A 28 6.70 -2.91 11.12
C ASN A 28 5.79 -3.77 10.24
N VAL A 29 4.92 -3.14 9.46
CA VAL A 29 4.04 -3.86 8.52
C VAL A 29 4.87 -4.56 7.44
N ALA A 30 5.90 -3.90 6.92
CA ALA A 30 6.80 -4.51 5.93
C ALA A 30 7.44 -5.79 6.48
N ASN A 31 7.96 -5.74 7.69
CA ASN A 31 8.61 -6.88 8.33
C ASN A 31 7.60 -8.00 8.63
N SER A 32 6.41 -7.66 9.12
CA SER A 32 5.35 -8.65 9.38
C SER A 32 4.87 -9.30 8.09
N ALA A 33 4.77 -8.54 7.02
CA ALA A 33 4.35 -9.06 5.71
C ALA A 33 5.37 -10.07 5.17
N VAL A 34 6.67 -9.82 5.36
CA VAL A 34 7.73 -10.77 4.98
C VAL A 34 7.57 -12.09 5.74
N GLU A 35 7.35 -12.02 7.05
CA GLU A 35 7.16 -13.22 7.87
C GLU A 35 5.95 -14.05 7.41
N LEU A 36 4.83 -13.37 7.15
CA LEU A 36 3.63 -14.02 6.67
C LEU A 36 3.83 -14.61 5.26
N ALA A 37 4.54 -13.90 4.39
CA ALA A 37 4.82 -14.39 3.05
C ALA A 37 5.65 -15.67 3.07
N LYS A 38 6.66 -15.72 3.93
CA LYS A 38 7.49 -16.93 4.09
C LYS A 38 6.68 -18.09 4.62
N ARG A 39 5.75 -17.82 5.56
CA ARG A 39 4.91 -18.86 6.16
C ARG A 39 3.89 -19.43 5.18
N TYR A 40 3.29 -18.58 4.35
CA TYR A 40 2.18 -18.98 3.50
C TYR A 40 2.54 -19.10 2.01
N GLY A 41 3.83 -19.08 1.70
CA GLY A 41 4.29 -19.36 0.34
C GLY A 41 4.08 -18.24 -0.67
N ALA A 42 4.14 -16.98 -0.22
CA ALA A 42 4.08 -15.84 -1.11
C ALA A 42 5.48 -15.23 -1.31
N ASP A 43 5.61 -14.32 -2.26
CA ASP A 43 6.88 -13.65 -2.56
C ASP A 43 7.22 -12.65 -1.46
N ALA A 44 8.29 -12.93 -0.70
CA ALA A 44 8.70 -12.09 0.43
C ALA A 44 9.14 -10.70 0.00
N ASP A 45 9.77 -10.56 -1.16
CA ASP A 45 10.21 -9.25 -1.66
C ASP A 45 9.03 -8.36 -2.02
N LYS A 46 8.04 -8.92 -2.70
CA LYS A 46 6.80 -8.20 -3.01
C LYS A 46 6.05 -7.83 -1.74
N ALA A 47 6.01 -8.74 -0.76
CA ALA A 47 5.36 -8.49 0.52
C ALA A 47 6.02 -7.34 1.27
N TYR A 48 7.35 -7.27 1.24
CA TYR A 48 8.09 -6.18 1.87
C TYR A 48 7.72 -4.83 1.23
N VAL A 49 7.78 -4.75 -0.09
CA VAL A 49 7.48 -3.52 -0.82
C VAL A 49 6.03 -3.08 -0.59
N ALA A 50 5.09 -4.01 -0.72
CA ALA A 50 3.66 -3.70 -0.53
C ALA A 50 3.37 -3.25 0.90
N GLY A 51 3.93 -3.95 1.88
CA GLY A 51 3.78 -3.58 3.29
C GLY A 51 4.40 -2.23 3.62
N LEU A 52 5.58 -1.96 3.09
CA LEU A 52 6.28 -0.70 3.30
C LEU A 52 5.48 0.49 2.74
N LEU A 53 4.87 0.33 1.58
CA LEU A 53 4.20 1.41 0.86
C LEU A 53 2.68 1.44 1.07
N HIS A 54 2.12 0.55 1.91
CA HIS A 54 0.66 0.46 2.04
C HIS A 54 0.00 1.76 2.52
N ASP A 55 0.68 2.53 3.34
CA ASP A 55 0.18 3.79 3.90
C ASP A 55 0.79 5.03 3.23
N VAL A 56 1.38 4.90 2.04
CA VAL A 56 2.08 6.01 1.37
C VAL A 56 1.22 7.27 1.23
N ALA A 57 -0.10 7.12 1.08
CA ALA A 57 -1.03 8.24 0.93
C ALA A 57 -1.78 8.58 2.22
N LYS A 58 -1.46 7.95 3.35
CA LYS A 58 -2.25 8.05 4.59
C LYS A 58 -2.43 9.46 5.11
N GLU A 59 -1.40 10.29 4.98
CA GLU A 59 -1.41 11.64 5.53
C GLU A 59 -1.62 12.73 4.49
N ILE A 60 -2.02 12.35 3.27
CA ILE A 60 -2.40 13.33 2.23
C ILE A 60 -3.75 13.96 2.61
N PRO A 61 -3.89 15.29 2.49
CA PRO A 61 -5.18 15.94 2.79
C PRO A 61 -6.34 15.37 1.97
N ALA A 62 -7.53 15.36 2.56
CA ALA A 62 -8.72 14.71 1.97
C ALA A 62 -9.05 15.22 0.58
N LEU A 63 -8.89 16.52 0.30
CA LEU A 63 -9.16 17.09 -1.03
C LEU A 63 -8.21 16.55 -2.09
N GLU A 64 -6.93 16.41 -1.74
CA GLU A 64 -5.94 15.81 -2.65
C GLU A 64 -6.22 14.33 -2.88
N LEU A 65 -6.57 13.59 -1.82
CA LEU A 65 -6.96 12.19 -1.93
C LEU A 65 -8.13 12.02 -2.90
N ALA A 66 -9.16 12.83 -2.75
CA ALA A 66 -10.33 12.79 -3.62
C ALA A 66 -9.96 13.05 -5.08
N ALA A 67 -9.07 14.02 -5.32
CA ALA A 67 -8.60 14.32 -6.66
C ALA A 67 -7.84 13.15 -7.30
N ILE A 68 -6.97 12.50 -6.53
CA ILE A 68 -6.21 11.33 -6.99
C ILE A 68 -7.16 10.19 -7.32
N VAL A 69 -8.12 9.91 -6.44
CA VAL A 69 -9.10 8.83 -6.62
C VAL A 69 -9.97 9.08 -7.85
N SER A 70 -10.41 10.31 -8.06
CA SER A 70 -11.25 10.65 -9.22
C SER A 70 -10.55 10.45 -10.55
N LYS A 71 -9.22 10.52 -10.58
CA LYS A 71 -8.39 10.31 -11.77
C LYS A 71 -7.86 8.90 -11.90
N SER A 72 -8.12 8.03 -10.89
CA SER A 72 -7.61 6.67 -10.89
C SER A 72 -8.29 5.82 -11.95
N SER A 73 -7.48 4.95 -12.59
CA SER A 73 -7.99 3.96 -13.52
C SER A 73 -8.38 2.66 -12.82
N LEU A 74 -8.19 2.57 -11.50
CA LEU A 74 -8.50 1.37 -10.73
C LEU A 74 -9.99 1.27 -10.47
N ASP A 75 -10.49 0.03 -10.40
CA ASP A 75 -11.89 -0.22 -10.05
C ASP A 75 -12.15 0.20 -8.60
N VAL A 76 -13.20 0.97 -8.41
CA VAL A 76 -13.58 1.47 -7.09
C VAL A 76 -14.98 0.95 -6.76
N CYS A 77 -15.12 0.25 -5.64
CA CYS A 77 -16.42 -0.22 -5.15
C CYS A 77 -17.33 0.96 -4.81
N ASP A 78 -18.65 0.78 -4.93
CA ASP A 78 -19.61 1.83 -4.62
C ASP A 78 -19.46 2.33 -3.17
N ILE A 79 -19.18 1.42 -2.24
CA ILE A 79 -18.95 1.78 -0.84
C ILE A 79 -17.73 2.68 -0.71
N GLU A 80 -16.65 2.39 -1.43
CA GLU A 80 -15.42 3.17 -1.41
C GLU A 80 -15.63 4.59 -1.95
N LYS A 81 -16.43 4.74 -2.99
CA LYS A 81 -16.75 6.05 -3.58
C LYS A 81 -17.38 7.00 -2.57
N LYS A 82 -18.07 6.45 -1.56
CA LYS A 82 -18.77 7.23 -0.54
C LYS A 82 -17.99 7.37 0.76
N ALA A 83 -16.89 6.64 0.91
CA ALA A 83 -16.12 6.60 2.15
C ALA A 83 -14.76 7.26 1.97
N VAL A 84 -14.72 8.58 2.10
CA VAL A 84 -13.49 9.38 1.96
C VAL A 84 -12.33 8.83 2.81
N PRO A 85 -12.53 8.39 4.08
CA PRO A 85 -11.43 7.84 4.86
C PRO A 85 -10.75 6.61 4.26
N LEU A 86 -11.39 5.93 3.31
CA LEU A 86 -10.82 4.75 2.64
C LEU A 86 -10.04 5.10 1.38
N PHE A 87 -10.02 6.37 0.98
CA PHE A 87 -9.37 6.80 -0.27
C PHE A 87 -7.86 6.62 -0.26
N HIS A 88 -7.23 6.55 0.91
CA HIS A 88 -5.76 6.44 0.97
C HIS A 88 -5.23 5.14 0.36
N GLY A 89 -5.99 4.05 0.38
CA GLY A 89 -5.60 2.80 -0.28
C GLY A 89 -5.60 2.96 -1.80
N ILE A 90 -6.66 3.54 -2.34
CA ILE A 90 -6.79 3.80 -3.78
C ILE A 90 -5.71 4.79 -4.23
N ALA A 91 -5.57 5.89 -3.52
CA ALA A 91 -4.58 6.92 -3.83
C ALA A 91 -3.16 6.38 -3.72
N GLY A 92 -2.88 5.55 -2.71
CA GLY A 92 -1.58 4.93 -2.55
C GLY A 92 -1.22 4.02 -3.71
N ALA A 93 -2.18 3.21 -4.17
CA ALA A 93 -1.99 2.34 -5.32
C ALA A 93 -1.69 3.15 -6.59
N GLU A 94 -2.33 4.29 -6.75
CA GLU A 94 -2.09 5.21 -7.87
C GLU A 94 -0.73 5.88 -7.77
N LEU A 95 -0.38 6.36 -6.58
CA LEU A 95 0.89 7.06 -6.34
C LEU A 95 2.12 6.20 -6.59
N VAL A 96 2.10 4.92 -6.19
CA VAL A 96 3.26 4.05 -6.42
C VAL A 96 3.51 3.79 -7.90
N GLN A 97 2.46 3.83 -8.72
CA GLN A 97 2.60 3.73 -10.16
C GLN A 97 3.26 4.99 -10.73
N THR A 98 2.83 6.16 -10.27
CA THR A 98 3.30 7.44 -10.78
C THR A 98 4.68 7.80 -10.25
N LEU A 99 4.91 7.65 -8.94
CA LEU A 99 6.15 8.10 -8.29
C LEU A 99 7.29 7.09 -8.42
N PHE A 100 6.97 5.80 -8.36
CA PHE A 100 7.99 4.76 -8.27
C PHE A 100 7.97 3.78 -9.45
N ASP A 101 7.11 4.02 -10.44
CA ASP A 101 6.98 3.16 -11.61
C ASP A 101 6.73 1.69 -11.24
N ILE A 102 5.97 1.48 -10.17
CA ILE A 102 5.56 0.14 -9.75
C ILE A 102 4.28 -0.22 -10.49
N HIS A 103 4.33 -1.26 -11.31
CA HIS A 103 3.19 -1.71 -12.10
C HIS A 103 2.83 -3.18 -11.87
N ASP A 104 3.43 -3.81 -10.85
CA ASP A 104 3.13 -5.20 -10.49
C ASP A 104 1.69 -5.26 -9.94
N PRO A 105 0.78 -6.00 -10.61
CA PRO A 105 -0.62 -6.06 -10.18
C PRO A 105 -0.81 -6.57 -8.76
N GLU A 106 0.05 -7.48 -8.31
CA GLU A 106 -0.05 -8.02 -6.95
C GLU A 106 0.28 -6.97 -5.89
N ILE A 107 1.33 -6.16 -6.13
CA ILE A 107 1.72 -5.08 -5.22
C ILE A 107 0.65 -4.00 -5.21
N ILE A 108 0.17 -3.61 -6.39
CA ILE A 108 -0.88 -2.58 -6.52
C ILE A 108 -2.15 -3.01 -5.80
N SER A 109 -2.59 -4.26 -5.99
CA SER A 109 -3.77 -4.80 -5.31
C SER A 109 -3.59 -4.85 -3.80
N ALA A 110 -2.39 -5.21 -3.33
CA ALA A 110 -2.12 -5.28 -1.90
C ALA A 110 -2.22 -3.90 -1.24
N ILE A 111 -1.72 -2.86 -1.89
CA ILE A 111 -1.84 -1.49 -1.39
C ILE A 111 -3.29 -1.01 -1.47
N ARG A 112 -3.95 -1.28 -2.59
CA ARG A 112 -5.33 -0.89 -2.86
C ARG A 112 -6.30 -1.42 -1.82
N TYR A 113 -6.16 -2.68 -1.44
CA TYR A 113 -7.14 -3.38 -0.60
C TYR A 113 -6.71 -3.56 0.86
N HIS A 114 -5.70 -2.84 1.33
CA HIS A 114 -5.23 -3.05 2.69
C HIS A 114 -6.22 -2.60 3.77
N THR A 115 -7.15 -1.71 3.44
CA THR A 115 -8.16 -1.24 4.40
C THR A 115 -9.56 -1.77 4.13
N VAL A 116 -9.84 -2.22 2.92
CA VAL A 116 -11.16 -2.71 2.57
C VAL A 116 -11.05 -3.89 1.59
N ALA A 117 -11.69 -5.00 1.93
CA ALA A 117 -11.76 -6.16 1.06
C ALA A 117 -12.92 -5.95 0.07
N CYS A 118 -12.62 -6.07 -1.22
CA CYS A 118 -13.61 -5.89 -2.27
C CYS A 118 -13.44 -7.01 -3.29
N GLY A 119 -14.30 -8.01 -3.22
CA GLY A 119 -14.20 -9.21 -4.06
C GLY A 119 -13.15 -10.18 -3.54
N ASN A 120 -12.62 -11.02 -4.44
CA ASN A 120 -11.60 -12.01 -4.10
C ASN A 120 -10.23 -11.36 -4.01
N MET A 121 -9.63 -11.36 -2.82
CA MET A 121 -8.30 -10.79 -2.63
C MET A 121 -7.20 -11.79 -2.97
N PRO A 122 -6.20 -11.40 -3.78
CA PRO A 122 -5.01 -12.21 -3.99
C PRO A 122 -4.29 -12.49 -2.66
N LYS A 123 -3.49 -13.56 -2.61
CA LYS A 123 -2.75 -13.95 -1.40
C LYS A 123 -1.92 -12.80 -0.84
N LEU A 124 -1.20 -12.07 -1.68
CA LEU A 124 -0.37 -10.95 -1.23
C LEU A 124 -1.20 -9.85 -0.58
N SER A 125 -2.38 -9.55 -1.13
CA SER A 125 -3.31 -8.57 -0.54
C SER A 125 -3.78 -9.01 0.83
N GLN A 126 -4.10 -10.30 1.00
CA GLN A 126 -4.50 -10.86 2.29
C GLN A 126 -3.37 -10.73 3.31
N ILE A 127 -2.13 -10.99 2.90
CA ILE A 127 -0.95 -10.90 3.76
C ILE A 127 -0.76 -9.48 4.27
N VAL A 128 -0.82 -8.49 3.39
CA VAL A 128 -0.66 -7.07 3.78
C VAL A 128 -1.81 -6.63 4.70
N TYR A 129 -3.03 -7.04 4.39
CA TYR A 129 -4.19 -6.76 5.23
C TYR A 129 -3.98 -7.28 6.66
N LEU A 130 -3.54 -8.53 6.79
CA LEU A 130 -3.28 -9.14 8.10
C LEU A 130 -2.10 -8.48 8.80
N ALA A 131 -1.02 -8.17 8.08
CA ALA A 131 0.16 -7.53 8.65
C ALA A 131 -0.18 -6.16 9.24
N ASP A 132 -1.08 -5.43 8.60
CA ASP A 132 -1.53 -4.12 9.08
C ASP A 132 -2.34 -4.22 10.38
N LEU A 133 -3.02 -5.34 10.61
CA LEU A 133 -3.82 -5.57 11.82
C LEU A 133 -2.99 -5.98 13.04
N ILE A 134 -1.82 -6.53 12.83
CA ILE A 134 -0.92 -6.96 13.90
C ILE A 134 -0.19 -5.73 14.46
#